data_5b53d732d6061c5fa5209e653bae1dde
#
_entry.id   5b53d732d6061c5fa5209e653bae1dde
#
_cell.length_a   1.000
_cell.length_b   1.000
_cell.length_c   1.000
_cell.angle_alpha   90.00
_cell.angle_beta   90.00
_cell.angle_gamma   90.00
#
_symmetry.space_group_name_H-M   'P 1'
#
loop_
_entity.id
_entity.type
_entity.pdbx_description
1 polymer ?
#
loop_
_entity_poly.entity_id
_entity_poly.type
_entity_poly.pdbx_seq_one_letter_code
_entity_poly.pdbx_strand_id
1 'polypeptide(L)'
;MTDIDISRNIIYLSGDIGESTVPYLISRVNYLVEENKDREILVYLNSYGGDMYSAFGIIDYMRVCEVKIGIACYGAATSAAALILINATGEIVMSKNSYLMFHPPWIEKDKDIDENHMKDLKNKILDNLVARSNKGKRFWSNKLKKNYYINARKSLEMGLIHRVLSY
;
A
#
# COMPACT_ATOMS: atom_id res chain seq x y z
N MET A 1 10.32 10.62 -18.28
CA MET A 1 8.91 10.50 -17.86
C MET A 1 8.79 11.25 -16.54
N THR A 2 7.93 12.27 -16.43
CA THR A 2 7.75 12.98 -15.16
C THR A 2 7.02 12.04 -14.20
N ASP A 3 7.63 11.79 -13.06
CA ASP A 3 7.13 10.92 -11.99
C ASP A 3 6.22 11.66 -10.99
N ILE A 4 5.89 12.92 -11.31
CA ILE A 4 5.06 13.82 -10.52
C ILE A 4 4.27 14.75 -11.44
N ASP A 5 3.00 14.99 -11.14
CA ASP A 5 2.16 16.01 -11.78
C ASP A 5 1.76 17.07 -10.73
N ILE A 6 2.47 18.18 -10.75
CA ILE A 6 2.30 19.28 -9.79
C ILE A 6 0.92 19.91 -9.90
N SER A 7 0.42 20.09 -11.13
CA SER A 7 -0.87 20.75 -11.36
C SER A 7 -2.06 20.00 -10.78
N ARG A 8 -1.95 18.67 -10.71
CA ARG A 8 -2.98 17.76 -10.18
C ARG A 8 -2.66 17.17 -8.82
N ASN A 9 -1.50 17.47 -8.23
CA ASN A 9 -1.00 16.87 -6.98
C ASN A 9 -0.89 15.34 -7.07
N ILE A 10 -0.33 14.81 -8.17
CA ILE A 10 -0.22 13.37 -8.42
C ILE A 10 1.25 12.95 -8.36
N ILE A 11 1.50 11.83 -7.66
CA ILE A 11 2.77 11.11 -7.67
C ILE A 11 2.55 9.76 -8.36
N TYR A 12 3.46 9.38 -9.26
CA TYR A 12 3.42 8.07 -9.91
C TYR A 12 4.38 7.11 -9.20
N LEU A 13 3.84 6.04 -8.64
CA LEU A 13 4.60 5.00 -7.95
C LEU A 13 4.39 3.66 -8.65
N SER A 14 5.39 3.24 -9.41
CA SER A 14 5.36 1.98 -10.16
C SER A 14 6.67 1.21 -10.01
N GLY A 15 6.61 -0.10 -10.22
CA GLY A 15 7.76 -0.99 -10.06
C GLY A 15 7.90 -1.53 -8.63
N ASP A 16 9.10 -1.93 -8.25
CA ASP A 16 9.37 -2.58 -6.98
C ASP A 16 9.42 -1.58 -5.82
N ILE A 17 8.89 -2.00 -4.67
CA ILE A 17 9.03 -1.27 -3.40
C ILE A 17 10.37 -1.67 -2.78
N GLY A 18 11.26 -0.72 -2.66
CA GLY A 18 12.61 -0.93 -2.11
C GLY A 18 13.11 0.28 -1.32
N GLU A 19 14.36 0.21 -0.87
CA GLU A 19 14.98 1.24 -0.01
C GLU A 19 14.90 2.65 -0.62
N SER A 20 15.05 2.77 -1.94
CA SER A 20 14.95 4.06 -2.65
C SER A 20 13.52 4.60 -2.74
N THR A 21 12.51 3.76 -2.56
CA THR A 21 11.10 4.16 -2.68
C THR A 21 10.67 5.08 -1.54
N VAL A 22 11.21 4.87 -0.34
CA VAL A 22 10.90 5.69 0.84
C VAL A 22 11.33 7.15 0.64
N PRO A 23 12.64 7.46 0.43
CA PRO A 23 13.08 8.83 0.22
C PRO A 23 12.49 9.45 -1.06
N TYR A 24 12.25 8.64 -2.10
CA TYR A 24 11.56 9.09 -3.30
C TYR A 24 10.17 9.65 -2.96
N LEU A 25 9.32 8.86 -2.29
CA LEU A 25 7.95 9.28 -1.96
C LEU A 25 7.96 10.50 -1.03
N ILE A 26 8.77 10.46 0.03
CA ILE A 26 8.90 11.57 0.99
C ILE A 26 9.26 12.88 0.29
N SER A 27 10.27 12.85 -0.58
CA SER A 27 10.70 14.05 -1.29
C SER A 27 9.62 14.63 -2.21
N ARG A 28 8.85 13.75 -2.88
CA ARG A 28 7.76 14.19 -3.76
C ARG A 28 6.57 14.74 -2.99
N VAL A 29 6.21 14.10 -1.87
CA VAL A 29 5.15 14.59 -0.98
C VAL A 29 5.54 15.95 -0.41
N ASN A 30 6.75 16.10 0.14
CA ASN A 30 7.20 17.38 0.70
C ASN A 30 7.18 18.49 -0.36
N TYR A 31 7.64 18.21 -1.56
CA TYR A 31 7.61 19.18 -2.66
C TYR A 31 6.16 19.62 -2.99
N LEU A 32 5.21 18.66 -3.09
CA LEU A 32 3.81 18.98 -3.36
C LEU A 32 3.14 19.74 -2.20
N VAL A 33 3.51 19.43 -0.96
CA VAL A 33 3.02 20.17 0.21
C VAL A 33 3.49 21.62 0.20
N GLU A 34 4.74 21.87 -0.17
CA GLU A 34 5.27 23.24 -0.31
C GLU A 34 4.54 24.03 -1.38
N GLU A 35 4.22 23.39 -2.51
CA GLU A 35 3.52 24.03 -3.63
C GLU A 35 2.01 24.24 -3.35
N ASN A 36 1.36 23.32 -2.64
CA ASN A 36 -0.10 23.29 -2.45
C ASN A 36 -0.53 22.66 -1.11
N LYS A 37 -0.36 23.38 0.00
CA LYS A 37 -0.63 22.89 1.37
C LYS A 37 -2.05 22.41 1.64
N ASP A 38 -3.05 22.89 0.90
CA ASP A 38 -4.46 22.64 1.17
C ASP A 38 -5.05 21.51 0.31
N ARG A 39 -4.24 20.83 -0.49
CA ARG A 39 -4.72 19.80 -1.42
C ARG A 39 -4.25 18.41 -1.02
N GLU A 40 -5.18 17.46 -1.04
CA GLU A 40 -4.87 16.05 -0.94
C GLU A 40 -3.90 15.62 -2.07
N ILE A 41 -2.93 14.77 -1.73
CA ILE A 41 -2.01 14.19 -2.70
C ILE A 41 -2.57 12.85 -3.15
N LEU A 42 -2.55 12.58 -4.45
CA LEU A 42 -2.94 11.30 -5.02
C LEU A 42 -1.73 10.53 -5.52
N VAL A 43 -1.56 9.31 -5.05
CA VAL A 43 -0.54 8.38 -5.55
C VAL A 43 -1.17 7.41 -6.54
N TYR A 44 -0.71 7.41 -7.79
CA TYR A 44 -1.04 6.39 -8.79
C TYR A 44 -0.11 5.20 -8.59
N LEU A 45 -0.68 4.08 -8.15
CA LEU A 45 0.08 2.89 -7.75
C LEU A 45 -0.12 1.74 -8.75
N ASN A 46 1.02 1.19 -9.22
CA ASN A 46 1.07 -0.07 -9.94
C ASN A 46 2.37 -0.81 -9.56
N SER A 47 2.27 -1.77 -8.63
CA SER A 47 3.46 -2.43 -8.07
C SER A 47 3.16 -3.87 -7.64
N TYR A 48 4.10 -4.74 -7.90
CA TYR A 48 4.06 -6.13 -7.39
C TYR A 48 4.59 -6.25 -5.95
N GLY A 49 4.98 -5.16 -5.32
CA GLY A 49 5.46 -5.14 -3.95
C GLY A 49 6.99 -5.11 -3.86
N GLY A 50 7.53 -5.70 -2.82
CA GLY A 50 8.97 -5.71 -2.55
C GLY A 50 9.26 -5.71 -1.06
N ASP A 51 10.17 -4.84 -0.62
CA ASP A 51 10.64 -4.80 0.77
C ASP A 51 9.56 -4.32 1.75
N MET A 52 9.35 -5.10 2.80
CA MET A 52 8.35 -4.83 3.83
C MET A 52 8.71 -3.67 4.75
N TYR A 53 9.99 -3.46 5.02
CA TYR A 53 10.42 -2.34 5.88
C TYR A 53 10.23 -1.02 5.17
N SER A 54 10.55 -0.97 3.88
CA SER A 54 10.25 0.17 3.03
C SER A 54 8.75 0.47 2.99
N ALA A 55 7.90 -0.59 2.90
CA ALA A 55 6.46 -0.41 2.95
C ALA A 55 5.99 0.17 4.29
N PHE A 56 6.49 -0.32 5.42
CA PHE A 56 6.16 0.24 6.72
C PHE A 56 6.66 1.68 6.88
N GLY A 57 7.85 1.99 6.38
CA GLY A 57 8.37 3.36 6.37
C GLY A 57 7.44 4.33 5.62
N ILE A 58 6.94 3.92 4.46
CA ILE A 58 5.96 4.68 3.68
C ILE A 58 4.63 4.83 4.45
N ILE A 59 4.11 3.74 5.03
CA ILE A 59 2.87 3.74 5.80
C ILE A 59 2.96 4.68 6.99
N ASP A 60 4.05 4.62 7.74
CA ASP A 60 4.25 5.46 8.91
C ASP A 60 4.41 6.93 8.51
N TYR A 61 5.14 7.22 7.43
CA TYR A 61 5.23 8.56 6.89
C TYR A 61 3.86 9.12 6.46
N MET A 62 3.04 8.35 5.75
CA MET A 62 1.69 8.78 5.37
C MET A 62 0.82 9.13 6.59
N ARG A 63 1.01 8.44 7.72
CA ARG A 63 0.25 8.67 8.96
C ARG A 63 0.62 9.97 9.68
N VAL A 64 1.87 10.40 9.56
CA VAL A 64 2.37 11.62 10.21
C VAL A 64 2.38 12.84 9.30
N CYS A 65 2.11 12.63 8.01
CA CYS A 65 2.03 13.70 7.03
C CYS A 65 0.86 14.65 7.31
N GLU A 66 1.08 15.95 7.19
CA GLU A 66 0.07 16.99 7.46
C GLU A 66 -1.10 16.94 6.47
N VAL A 67 -0.84 16.49 5.23
CA VAL A 67 -1.86 16.36 4.19
C VAL A 67 -2.29 14.90 4.04
N LYS A 68 -3.53 14.71 3.60
CA LYS A 68 -4.01 13.36 3.26
C LYS A 68 -3.40 12.87 1.97
N ILE A 69 -3.02 11.59 1.97
CA ILE A 69 -2.48 10.92 0.79
C ILE A 69 -3.46 9.82 0.39
N GLY A 70 -4.14 10.03 -0.73
CA GLY A 70 -5.00 9.04 -1.37
C GLY A 70 -4.19 8.14 -2.31
N ILE A 71 -4.71 6.96 -2.61
CA ILE A 71 -4.06 6.03 -3.56
C ILE A 71 -5.06 5.51 -4.57
N ALA A 72 -4.70 5.62 -5.86
CA ALA A 72 -5.41 5.04 -6.97
C ALA A 72 -4.61 3.89 -7.59
N CYS A 73 -5.12 2.67 -7.50
CA CYS A 73 -4.47 1.50 -8.09
C CYS A 73 -4.93 1.28 -9.53
N TYR A 74 -3.96 1.24 -10.45
CA TYR A 74 -4.14 0.85 -11.84
C TYR A 74 -3.26 -0.37 -12.13
N GLY A 75 -3.88 -1.52 -12.40
CA GLY A 75 -3.17 -2.78 -12.66
C GLY A 75 -3.07 -3.64 -11.40
N ALA A 76 -2.00 -3.55 -10.63
CA ALA A 76 -1.81 -4.39 -9.46
C ALA A 76 -1.24 -3.62 -8.26
N ALA A 77 -1.69 -3.99 -7.08
CA ALA A 77 -0.99 -3.71 -5.84
C ALA A 77 -0.88 -5.02 -5.06
N THR A 78 0.32 -5.59 -5.00
CA THR A 78 0.53 -6.90 -4.37
C THR A 78 1.55 -6.82 -3.24
N SER A 79 1.46 -7.73 -2.26
CA SER A 79 2.43 -7.84 -1.18
C SER A 79 2.60 -6.51 -0.42
N ALA A 80 3.82 -5.99 -0.33
CA ALA A 80 4.18 -4.71 0.28
C ALA A 80 3.35 -3.53 -0.29
N ALA A 81 3.16 -3.49 -1.61
CA ALA A 81 2.35 -2.45 -2.26
C ALA A 81 0.87 -2.51 -1.88
N ALA A 82 0.31 -3.71 -1.66
CA ALA A 82 -1.05 -3.85 -1.18
C ALA A 82 -1.23 -3.31 0.24
N LEU A 83 -0.23 -3.49 1.11
CA LEU A 83 -0.24 -2.91 2.46
C LEU A 83 -0.13 -1.39 2.43
N ILE A 84 0.71 -0.83 1.57
CA ILE A 84 0.78 0.63 1.36
C ILE A 84 -0.60 1.16 0.94
N LEU A 85 -1.22 0.55 -0.07
CA LEU A 85 -2.51 0.97 -0.59
C LEU A 85 -3.60 1.03 0.48
N ILE A 86 -3.80 -0.06 1.23
CA ILE A 86 -4.87 -0.11 2.24
C ILE A 86 -4.63 0.80 3.45
N ASN A 87 -3.41 1.32 3.62
CA ASN A 87 -3.03 2.25 4.69
C ASN A 87 -2.98 3.72 4.24
N ALA A 88 -3.40 4.03 3.02
CA ALA A 88 -3.54 5.43 2.61
C ALA A 88 -4.40 6.22 3.61
N THR A 89 -4.07 7.50 3.80
CA THR A 89 -4.77 8.39 4.74
C THR A 89 -5.89 9.18 4.06
N GLY A 90 -5.88 9.25 2.73
CA GLY A 90 -6.93 9.81 1.88
C GLY A 90 -7.79 8.73 1.20
N GLU A 91 -8.43 9.09 0.08
CA GLU A 91 -9.31 8.16 -0.66
C GLU A 91 -8.51 7.02 -1.29
N ILE A 92 -9.02 5.79 -1.17
CA ILE A 92 -8.46 4.60 -1.80
C ILE A 92 -9.38 4.13 -2.92
N VAL A 93 -8.88 4.13 -4.15
CA VAL A 93 -9.65 3.70 -5.31
C VAL A 93 -8.90 2.64 -6.12
N MET A 94 -9.62 1.77 -6.79
CA MET A 94 -9.06 0.79 -7.71
C MET A 94 -9.76 0.86 -9.07
N SER A 95 -9.00 0.72 -10.14
CA SER A 95 -9.59 0.49 -11.46
C SER A 95 -10.27 -0.88 -11.51
N LYS A 96 -11.30 -1.03 -12.36
CA LYS A 96 -12.12 -2.25 -12.47
C LYS A 96 -11.29 -3.53 -12.69
N ASN A 97 -10.22 -3.42 -13.45
CA ASN A 97 -9.36 -4.55 -13.81
C ASN A 97 -8.17 -4.74 -12.86
N SER A 98 -8.08 -3.95 -11.78
CA SER A 98 -6.99 -4.06 -10.81
C SER A 98 -7.21 -5.20 -9.82
N TYR A 99 -6.09 -5.69 -9.28
CA TYR A 99 -6.06 -6.74 -8.27
C TYR A 99 -5.19 -6.34 -7.10
N LEU A 100 -5.64 -6.70 -5.90
CA LEU A 100 -4.81 -6.82 -4.71
C LEU A 100 -4.33 -8.26 -4.55
N MET A 101 -3.15 -8.45 -3.97
CA MET A 101 -2.71 -9.78 -3.53
C MET A 101 -1.96 -9.66 -2.21
N PHE A 102 -2.35 -10.51 -1.27
CA PHE A 102 -1.66 -10.69 -0.01
C PHE A 102 -1.13 -12.13 0.09
N HIS A 103 0.04 -12.28 0.69
CA HIS A 103 0.67 -13.58 0.93
C HIS A 103 1.39 -13.60 2.27
N PRO A 104 1.80 -14.77 2.78
CA PRO A 104 2.63 -14.82 3.98
C PRO A 104 3.95 -14.11 3.70
N PRO A 105 4.56 -13.45 4.71
CA PRO A 105 5.90 -12.88 4.55
C PRO A 105 6.85 -13.98 4.08
N TRP A 106 7.59 -13.67 3.02
CA TRP A 106 8.58 -14.57 2.44
C TRP A 106 9.97 -14.03 2.72
N ILE A 107 10.88 -14.92 3.03
CA ILE A 107 12.28 -14.63 3.30
C ILE A 107 13.14 -15.57 2.49
N GLU A 108 14.22 -15.05 1.96
CA GLU A 108 15.26 -15.87 1.32
C GLU A 108 15.78 -16.90 2.33
N LYS A 109 15.84 -18.16 1.90
CA LYS A 109 16.16 -19.30 2.78
C LYS A 109 17.55 -19.23 3.42
N ASP A 110 18.44 -18.38 2.91
CA ASP A 110 19.83 -18.26 3.37
C ASP A 110 20.06 -17.14 4.39
N LYS A 111 19.00 -16.44 4.82
CA LYS A 111 19.10 -15.43 5.88
C LYS A 111 18.73 -16.07 7.21
N ASP A 112 19.69 -16.06 8.14
CA ASP A 112 19.49 -16.41 9.55
C ASP A 112 18.59 -15.32 10.18
N ILE A 113 17.27 -15.58 10.20
CA ILE A 113 16.29 -14.63 10.71
C ILE A 113 15.67 -15.18 11.98
N ASP A 114 15.70 -14.36 13.02
CA ASP A 114 15.06 -14.64 14.30
C ASP A 114 13.56 -14.95 14.11
N GLU A 115 13.15 -16.13 14.57
CA GLU A 115 11.75 -16.59 14.51
C GLU A 115 10.79 -15.62 15.21
N ASN A 116 11.23 -14.96 16.28
CA ASN A 116 10.41 -13.97 16.99
C ASN A 116 10.19 -12.73 16.12
N HIS A 117 11.24 -12.31 15.40
CA HIS A 117 11.13 -11.20 14.46
C HIS A 117 10.15 -11.51 13.32
N MET A 118 10.19 -12.72 12.77
CA MET A 118 9.21 -13.17 11.76
C MET A 118 7.79 -13.20 12.28
N LYS A 119 7.60 -13.64 13.50
CA LYS A 119 6.30 -13.65 14.17
C LYS A 119 5.78 -12.23 14.38
N ASP A 120 6.63 -11.30 14.76
CA ASP A 120 6.29 -9.88 14.90
C ASP A 120 5.87 -9.27 13.56
N LEU A 121 6.66 -9.47 12.52
CA LEU A 121 6.35 -9.02 11.15
C LEU A 121 4.99 -9.54 10.67
N LYS A 122 4.73 -10.82 10.87
CA LYS A 122 3.44 -11.44 10.53
C LYS A 122 2.29 -10.82 11.32
N ASN A 123 2.48 -10.54 12.59
CA ASN A 123 1.47 -9.90 13.42
C ASN A 123 1.20 -8.47 12.95
N LYS A 124 2.21 -7.68 12.63
CA LYS A 124 2.07 -6.32 12.07
C LYS A 124 1.25 -6.32 10.77
N ILE A 125 1.51 -7.27 9.87
CA ILE A 125 0.74 -7.45 8.64
C ILE A 125 -0.73 -7.76 8.98
N LEU A 126 -0.96 -8.73 9.87
CA LEU A 126 -2.31 -9.13 10.27
C LEU A 126 -3.08 -7.97 10.91
N ASP A 127 -2.44 -7.22 11.79
CA ASP A 127 -3.07 -6.12 12.51
C ASP A 127 -3.45 -4.99 11.53
N ASN A 128 -2.61 -4.69 10.53
CA ASN A 128 -2.96 -3.76 9.46
C ASN A 128 -4.18 -4.25 8.66
N LEU A 129 -4.22 -5.52 8.25
CA LEU A 129 -5.33 -6.09 7.50
C LEU A 129 -6.64 -6.09 8.28
N VAL A 130 -6.59 -6.39 9.57
CA VAL A 130 -7.76 -6.34 10.46
C VAL A 130 -8.26 -4.91 10.63
N ALA A 131 -7.35 -3.96 10.87
CA ALA A 131 -7.70 -2.56 11.07
C ALA A 131 -8.29 -1.90 9.81
N ARG A 132 -7.91 -2.39 8.61
CA ARG A 132 -8.25 -1.80 7.31
C ARG A 132 -9.32 -2.57 6.52
N SER A 133 -9.97 -3.56 7.14
CA SER A 133 -11.03 -4.34 6.48
C SER A 133 -12.15 -4.69 7.45
N ASN A 134 -13.29 -5.13 6.91
CA ASN A 134 -14.40 -5.69 7.70
C ASN A 134 -14.20 -7.17 8.04
N LYS A 135 -12.95 -7.66 8.05
CA LYS A 135 -12.60 -9.06 8.32
C LYS A 135 -11.72 -9.18 9.56
N GLY A 136 -12.06 -10.17 10.40
CA GLY A 136 -11.31 -10.41 11.63
C GLY A 136 -10.01 -11.21 11.43
N LYS A 137 -9.21 -11.28 12.49
CA LYS A 137 -7.89 -11.94 12.53
C LYS A 137 -7.89 -13.37 12.04
N ARG A 138 -8.93 -14.16 12.41
CA ARG A 138 -9.07 -15.57 11.99
C ARG A 138 -9.20 -15.71 10.46
N PHE A 139 -9.96 -14.81 9.83
CA PHE A 139 -10.11 -14.79 8.38
C PHE A 139 -8.76 -14.54 7.71
N TRP A 140 -8.06 -13.47 8.09
CA TRP A 140 -6.79 -13.11 7.49
C TRP A 140 -5.69 -14.14 7.76
N SER A 141 -5.61 -14.70 8.98
CA SER A 141 -4.67 -15.78 9.29
C SER A 141 -4.85 -17.01 8.40
N ASN A 142 -6.09 -17.32 8.01
CA ASN A 142 -6.35 -18.41 7.08
C ASN A 142 -6.02 -18.05 5.63
N LYS A 143 -6.29 -16.81 5.19
CA LYS A 143 -6.00 -16.36 3.82
C LYS A 143 -4.50 -16.21 3.57
N LEU A 144 -3.75 -15.73 4.55
CA LEU A 144 -2.29 -15.58 4.48
C LEU A 144 -1.50 -16.90 4.57
N LYS A 145 -2.14 -18.06 4.48
CA LYS A 145 -1.44 -19.35 4.32
C LYS A 145 -0.93 -19.58 2.89
N LYS A 146 -1.46 -18.82 1.92
CA LYS A 146 -1.11 -18.85 0.49
C LYS A 146 -1.39 -17.50 -0.14
N ASN A 147 -1.01 -17.33 -1.41
CA ASN A 147 -1.35 -16.14 -2.17
C ASN A 147 -2.87 -15.97 -2.26
N TYR A 148 -3.36 -14.82 -1.81
CA TYR A 148 -4.77 -14.48 -1.82
C TYR A 148 -5.02 -13.27 -2.70
N TYR A 149 -5.52 -13.50 -3.90
CA TYR A 149 -5.87 -12.48 -4.89
C TYR A 149 -7.30 -11.98 -4.67
N ILE A 150 -7.48 -10.66 -4.79
CA ILE A 150 -8.74 -9.96 -4.54
C ILE A 150 -8.94 -8.93 -5.67
N ASN A 151 -10.01 -9.07 -6.45
CA ASN A 151 -10.36 -8.08 -7.47
C ASN A 151 -10.95 -6.80 -6.84
N ALA A 152 -11.08 -5.73 -7.63
CA ALA A 152 -11.54 -4.43 -7.16
C ALA A 152 -12.92 -4.49 -6.47
N ARG A 153 -13.89 -5.24 -7.04
CA ARG A 153 -15.23 -5.39 -6.44
C ARG A 153 -15.16 -6.05 -5.06
N LYS A 154 -14.40 -7.13 -4.95
CA LYS A 154 -14.23 -7.84 -3.68
C LYS A 154 -13.47 -7.02 -2.65
N SER A 155 -12.50 -6.21 -3.09
CA SER A 155 -11.78 -5.27 -2.23
C SER A 155 -12.72 -4.23 -1.61
N LEU A 156 -13.67 -3.72 -2.40
CA LEU A 156 -14.71 -2.82 -1.92
C LEU A 156 -15.64 -3.50 -0.90
N GLU A 157 -16.13 -4.70 -1.21
CA GLU A 157 -16.98 -5.49 -0.30
C GLU A 157 -16.29 -5.82 1.03
N MET A 158 -14.97 -5.94 1.03
CA MET A 158 -14.17 -6.21 2.23
C MET A 158 -13.77 -4.95 2.99
N GLY A 159 -14.12 -3.76 2.50
CA GLY A 159 -13.77 -2.48 3.11
C GLY A 159 -12.29 -2.09 2.96
N LEU A 160 -11.55 -2.75 2.05
CA LEU A 160 -10.14 -2.46 1.79
C LEU A 160 -9.94 -1.20 0.94
N ILE A 161 -10.96 -0.80 0.20
CA ILE A 161 -10.96 0.40 -0.65
C ILE A 161 -12.30 1.13 -0.51
N HIS A 162 -12.34 2.39 -0.92
CA HIS A 162 -13.53 3.23 -0.82
C HIS A 162 -14.38 3.19 -2.08
N ARG A 163 -13.77 3.00 -3.26
CA ARG A 163 -14.48 3.06 -4.53
C ARG A 163 -13.77 2.27 -5.64
N VAL A 164 -14.56 1.73 -6.56
CA VAL A 164 -14.08 1.18 -7.82
C VAL A 164 -14.32 2.22 -8.92
N LEU A 165 -13.29 2.53 -9.72
CA LEU A 165 -13.41 3.41 -10.88
C LEU A 165 -14.23 2.70 -11.96
N SER A 166 -15.35 3.32 -12.36
CA SER A 166 -16.16 2.93 -13.52
C SER A 166 -15.77 3.78 -14.72
N TYR A 167 -15.76 3.18 -15.88
CA TYR A 167 -15.58 3.87 -17.16
C TYR A 167 -16.93 4.20 -17.76
#